data_a8f57e649a7d467cff1bfe60abf1f088
#
_entry.id   a8f57e649a7d467cff1bfe60abf1f088
#
_cell.length_a   1.000
_cell.length_b   1.000
_cell.length_c   1.000
_cell.angle_alpha   90.00
_cell.angle_beta   90.00
_cell.angle_gamma   90.00
#
_symmetry.space_group_name_H-M   'P 1'
#
loop_
_entity.id
_entity.type
_entity.pdbx_description
1 polymer ?
#
loop_
_entity_poly.entity_id
_entity_poly.type
_entity_poly.pdbx_seq_one_letter_code
_entity_poly.pdbx_strand_id
1 'polypeptide(L)'
;MAHFITDKCTGCTMCTRVCPTGAITGDKKDIHLIEPTLCIDCSTCGIYCPYDAIEDGLGTIVPKIKPKDIPKAFVIEESCSGCVFCVEACPFDCITMVTNSAGGDFFQVAQVDQDKCVSCKLCAQVCIKDAIVVDRPIPYQHESYGSFQKPEEHLVSLAALAKQAVAA
;
A
#
# COMPACT_ATOMS: atom_id res chain seq x y z
N MET A 1 4.30 4.47 13.83
CA MET A 1 5.33 3.86 14.70
C MET A 1 5.94 2.67 13.97
N ALA A 2 7.25 2.42 14.15
CA ALA A 2 7.91 1.34 13.43
C ALA A 2 7.37 -0.04 13.80
N HIS A 3 7.42 -0.97 12.86
CA HIS A 3 7.13 -2.38 13.10
C HIS A 3 8.29 -3.07 13.81
N PHE A 4 8.02 -4.23 14.43
CA PHE A 4 8.99 -5.05 15.14
C PHE A 4 8.94 -6.49 14.64
N ILE A 5 10.08 -7.17 14.71
CA ILE A 5 10.20 -8.60 14.40
C ILE A 5 10.32 -9.38 15.70
N THR A 6 9.46 -10.36 15.89
CA THR A 6 9.43 -11.21 17.09
C THR A 6 10.35 -12.43 16.95
N ASP A 7 10.50 -13.17 18.04
CA ASP A 7 11.26 -14.43 18.14
C ASP A 7 10.70 -15.56 17.23
N LYS A 8 9.49 -15.40 16.71
CA LYS A 8 8.91 -16.32 15.68
C LYS A 8 9.62 -16.25 14.34
N CYS A 9 10.51 -15.26 14.14
CA CYS A 9 11.24 -15.11 12.89
C CYS A 9 12.18 -16.29 12.65
N THR A 10 12.12 -16.86 11.46
CA THR A 10 12.96 -17.98 11.03
C THR A 10 14.06 -17.58 10.04
N GLY A 11 14.24 -16.29 9.79
CA GLY A 11 15.23 -15.79 8.83
C GLY A 11 14.95 -16.17 7.37
N CYS A 12 13.67 -16.21 6.96
CA CYS A 12 13.29 -16.59 5.59
C CYS A 12 13.58 -15.51 4.53
N THR A 13 13.97 -14.31 4.92
CA THR A 13 14.30 -13.14 4.08
C THR A 13 13.14 -12.59 3.22
N MET A 14 11.89 -13.01 3.41
CA MET A 14 10.77 -12.49 2.63
C MET A 14 10.54 -10.99 2.90
N CYS A 15 10.59 -10.59 4.15
CA CYS A 15 10.37 -9.20 4.58
C CYS A 15 11.40 -8.23 4.00
N THR A 16 12.67 -8.65 3.83
CA THR A 16 13.72 -7.79 3.24
C THR A 16 13.45 -7.48 1.77
N ARG A 17 12.85 -8.41 1.04
CA ARG A 17 12.55 -8.27 -0.40
C ARG A 17 11.38 -7.35 -0.69
N VAL A 18 10.44 -7.24 0.25
CA VAL A 18 9.22 -6.45 0.08
C VAL A 18 9.26 -5.12 0.83
N CYS A 19 10.33 -4.84 1.59
CA CYS A 19 10.49 -3.57 2.28
C CYS A 19 10.85 -2.46 1.29
N PRO A 20 10.01 -1.43 1.12
CA PRO A 20 10.24 -0.40 0.12
C PRO A 20 11.39 0.55 0.47
N THR A 21 11.74 0.65 1.75
CA THR A 21 12.78 1.55 2.25
C THR A 21 14.08 0.85 2.62
N GLY A 22 14.12 -0.49 2.48
CA GLY A 22 15.29 -1.27 2.91
C GLY A 22 15.52 -1.25 4.43
N ALA A 23 14.49 -0.93 5.23
CA ALA A 23 14.59 -0.85 6.68
C ALA A 23 14.89 -2.18 7.38
N ILE A 24 14.87 -3.31 6.67
CA ILE A 24 14.98 -4.64 7.28
C ILE A 24 16.32 -5.26 6.94
N THR A 25 17.08 -5.61 7.97
CA THR A 25 18.38 -6.26 7.87
C THR A 25 18.38 -7.59 8.61
N GLY A 26 19.28 -8.48 8.24
CA GLY A 26 19.46 -9.80 8.86
C GLY A 26 19.91 -10.84 7.86
N ASP A 27 20.61 -11.86 8.37
CA ASP A 27 21.10 -12.96 7.56
C ASP A 27 20.08 -14.10 7.45
N LYS A 28 20.25 -14.95 6.43
CA LYS A 28 19.41 -16.11 6.24
C LYS A 28 19.52 -17.06 7.43
N LYS A 29 18.40 -17.47 8.01
CA LYS A 29 18.24 -18.30 9.21
C LYS A 29 18.45 -17.58 10.54
N ASP A 30 18.74 -16.28 10.54
CA ASP A 30 18.81 -15.46 11.73
C ASP A 30 17.60 -14.55 11.89
N ILE A 31 17.33 -14.09 13.09
CA ILE A 31 16.27 -13.13 13.35
C ILE A 31 16.61 -11.80 12.65
N HIS A 32 15.69 -11.32 11.82
CA HIS A 32 15.85 -10.03 11.16
C HIS A 32 15.49 -8.88 12.10
N LEU A 33 16.03 -7.71 11.83
CA LEU A 33 15.77 -6.47 12.57
C LEU A 33 15.18 -5.41 11.65
N ILE A 34 14.31 -4.59 12.19
CA ILE A 34 13.75 -3.42 11.50
C ILE A 34 14.40 -2.17 12.07
N GLU A 35 15.03 -1.37 11.21
CA GLU A 35 15.55 -0.06 11.58
C GLU A 35 14.38 0.94 11.70
N PRO A 36 14.08 1.44 12.93
CA PRO A 36 12.90 2.27 13.16
C PRO A 36 12.92 3.59 12.39
N THR A 37 14.09 4.15 12.13
CA THR A 37 14.25 5.44 11.43
C THR A 37 13.94 5.35 9.93
N LEU A 38 14.05 4.15 9.35
CA LEU A 38 13.77 3.87 7.95
C LEU A 38 12.37 3.27 7.74
N CYS A 39 11.73 2.80 8.80
CA CYS A 39 10.43 2.16 8.72
C CYS A 39 9.31 3.19 8.51
N ILE A 40 8.56 3.07 7.42
CA ILE A 40 7.43 3.94 7.07
C ILE A 40 6.06 3.40 7.50
N ASP A 41 6.02 2.40 8.35
CA ASP A 41 4.79 1.82 8.91
C ASP A 41 3.78 1.32 7.85
N CYS A 42 4.26 0.76 6.75
CA CYS A 42 3.43 0.32 5.64
C CYS A 42 2.79 -1.07 5.81
N SER A 43 3.19 -1.83 6.82
CA SER A 43 2.75 -3.21 7.14
C SER A 43 3.07 -4.28 6.08
N THR A 44 3.72 -3.93 4.98
CA THR A 44 4.03 -4.87 3.88
C THR A 44 4.81 -6.09 4.37
N CYS A 45 5.80 -5.90 5.23
CA CYS A 45 6.61 -7.01 5.78
C CYS A 45 5.75 -8.03 6.53
N GLY A 46 4.71 -7.59 7.28
CA GLY A 46 3.81 -8.46 8.01
C GLY A 46 2.90 -9.28 7.10
N ILE A 47 2.24 -8.63 6.15
CA ILE A 47 1.30 -9.32 5.24
C ILE A 47 1.97 -10.38 4.37
N TYR A 48 3.29 -10.29 4.16
CA TYR A 48 4.09 -11.30 3.46
C TYR A 48 4.78 -12.29 4.40
N CYS A 49 4.78 -12.07 5.73
CA CYS A 49 5.47 -12.95 6.67
C CYS A 49 4.76 -14.30 6.80
N PRO A 50 5.40 -15.44 6.44
CA PRO A 50 4.75 -16.75 6.52
C PRO A 50 4.58 -17.26 7.96
N TYR A 51 5.19 -16.60 8.94
CA TYR A 51 5.25 -17.05 10.34
C TYR A 51 4.53 -16.10 11.30
N ASP A 52 3.86 -15.07 10.79
CA ASP A 52 3.21 -14.03 11.61
C ASP A 52 4.16 -13.45 12.68
N ALA A 53 5.41 -13.22 12.28
CA ALA A 53 6.48 -12.77 13.15
C ALA A 53 6.65 -11.24 13.19
N ILE A 54 5.75 -10.48 12.60
CA ILE A 54 5.82 -9.02 12.53
C ILE A 54 4.68 -8.41 13.34
N GLU A 55 5.06 -7.53 14.27
CA GLU A 55 4.13 -6.71 15.04
C GLU A 55 4.22 -5.25 14.59
N ASP A 56 3.10 -4.55 14.69
CA ASP A 56 3.07 -3.10 14.50
C ASP A 56 3.62 -2.35 15.72
N GLY A 57 3.68 -1.04 15.64
CA GLY A 57 4.16 -0.19 16.74
C GLY A 57 3.31 -0.21 18.01
N LEU A 58 2.15 -0.89 18.00
CA LEU A 58 1.28 -1.09 19.16
C LEU A 58 1.38 -2.51 19.73
N GLY A 59 2.24 -3.37 19.16
CA GLY A 59 2.39 -4.76 19.59
C GLY A 59 1.30 -5.69 19.02
N THR A 60 0.59 -5.27 17.97
CA THR A 60 -0.40 -6.12 17.31
C THR A 60 0.25 -6.89 16.16
N ILE A 61 0.05 -8.20 16.13
CA ILE A 61 0.56 -9.03 15.03
C ILE A 61 -0.08 -8.62 13.72
N VAL A 62 0.72 -8.35 12.71
CA VAL A 62 0.27 -8.12 11.32
C VAL A 62 0.13 -9.47 10.65
N PRO A 63 -1.10 -9.98 10.45
CA PRO A 63 -1.31 -11.34 9.96
C PRO A 63 -0.91 -11.47 8.49
N LYS A 64 -0.40 -12.64 8.13
CA LYS A 64 -0.15 -13.00 6.74
C LYS A 64 -1.44 -12.98 5.92
N ILE A 65 -1.34 -12.46 4.69
CA ILE A 65 -2.42 -12.48 3.71
C ILE A 65 -2.07 -13.45 2.58
N LYS A 66 -3.08 -14.11 2.05
CA LYS A 66 -2.89 -14.96 0.88
C LYS A 66 -2.53 -14.10 -0.33
N PRO A 67 -1.62 -14.55 -1.21
CA PRO A 67 -1.15 -13.75 -2.35
C PRO A 67 -2.27 -13.13 -3.21
N LYS A 68 -3.36 -13.86 -3.40
CA LYS A 68 -4.54 -13.40 -4.17
C LYS A 68 -5.37 -12.31 -3.48
N ASP A 69 -5.25 -12.22 -2.16
CA ASP A 69 -6.03 -11.30 -1.33
C ASP A 69 -5.18 -10.08 -0.89
N ILE A 70 -3.90 -10.02 -1.30
CA ILE A 70 -3.03 -8.88 -1.03
C ILE A 70 -3.55 -7.68 -1.84
N PRO A 71 -3.88 -6.56 -1.17
CA PRO A 71 -4.36 -5.38 -1.85
C PRO A 71 -3.28 -4.82 -2.78
N LYS A 72 -3.70 -4.23 -3.88
CA LYS A 72 -2.82 -3.66 -4.88
C LYS A 72 -3.15 -2.19 -5.09
N ALA A 73 -2.16 -1.42 -5.50
CA ALA A 73 -2.41 -0.03 -5.85
C ALA A 73 -3.31 0.05 -7.10
N PHE A 74 -4.26 0.96 -7.04
CA PHE A 74 -5.19 1.24 -8.13
C PHE A 74 -5.20 2.74 -8.42
N VAL A 75 -5.22 3.12 -9.68
CA VAL A 75 -5.23 4.53 -10.12
C VAL A 75 -6.63 4.90 -10.60
N ILE A 76 -7.17 5.99 -10.07
CA ILE A 76 -8.40 6.63 -10.54
C ILE A 76 -8.00 7.56 -11.68
N GLU A 77 -8.22 7.13 -12.92
CA GLU A 77 -7.74 7.82 -14.12
C GLU A 77 -8.28 9.25 -14.24
N GLU A 78 -9.54 9.47 -13.89
CA GLU A 78 -10.19 10.79 -13.94
C GLU A 78 -9.57 11.81 -12.97
N SER A 79 -8.96 11.33 -11.89
CA SER A 79 -8.28 12.17 -10.90
C SER A 79 -6.78 12.30 -11.16
N CYS A 80 -6.22 11.43 -12.01
CA CYS A 80 -4.79 11.42 -12.29
C CYS A 80 -4.38 12.62 -13.15
N SER A 81 -3.40 13.39 -12.68
CA SER A 81 -2.88 14.56 -13.40
C SER A 81 -1.63 14.27 -14.24
N GLY A 82 -1.16 13.03 -14.31
CA GLY A 82 0.05 12.66 -15.06
C GLY A 82 1.36 13.22 -14.49
N CYS A 83 1.43 13.53 -13.19
CA CYS A 83 2.56 14.24 -12.59
C CYS A 83 3.83 13.39 -12.36
N VAL A 84 3.82 12.10 -12.67
CA VAL A 84 4.91 11.09 -12.58
C VAL A 84 5.46 10.82 -11.17
N PHE A 85 5.11 11.53 -10.12
CA PHE A 85 5.65 11.33 -8.76
C PHE A 85 5.50 9.89 -8.24
N CYS A 86 4.40 9.23 -8.55
CA CYS A 86 4.17 7.84 -8.16
C CYS A 86 5.13 6.86 -8.87
N VAL A 87 5.54 7.17 -10.10
CA VAL A 87 6.53 6.37 -10.86
C VAL A 87 7.89 6.46 -10.17
N GLU A 88 8.35 7.68 -9.87
CA GLU A 88 9.64 7.93 -9.21
C GLU A 88 9.68 7.38 -7.79
N ALA A 89 8.56 7.41 -7.08
CA ALA A 89 8.46 6.92 -5.71
C ALA A 89 8.36 5.39 -5.60
N CYS A 90 8.16 4.68 -6.71
CA CYS A 90 7.98 3.23 -6.68
C CYS A 90 9.32 2.47 -6.71
N PRO A 91 9.77 1.84 -5.60
CA PRO A 91 11.05 1.13 -5.59
C PRO A 91 11.00 -0.24 -6.28
N PHE A 92 9.82 -0.64 -6.78
CA PHE A 92 9.59 -1.93 -7.45
C PHE A 92 9.34 -1.78 -8.95
N ASP A 93 9.48 -0.59 -9.52
CA ASP A 93 9.28 -0.30 -10.94
C ASP A 93 7.96 -0.88 -11.47
N CYS A 94 6.90 -0.81 -10.67
CA CYS A 94 5.60 -1.38 -11.03
C CYS A 94 4.59 -0.33 -11.55
N ILE A 95 5.02 0.91 -11.76
CA ILE A 95 4.16 1.98 -12.26
C ILE A 95 4.73 2.55 -13.54
N THR A 96 3.91 2.64 -14.58
CA THR A 96 4.27 3.22 -15.88
C THR A 96 3.24 4.27 -16.29
N MET A 97 3.65 5.20 -17.15
CA MET A 97 2.72 6.16 -17.72
C MET A 97 2.18 5.61 -19.04
N VAL A 98 0.86 5.67 -19.22
CA VAL A 98 0.18 5.25 -20.44
C VAL A 98 -0.68 6.39 -20.97
N THR A 99 -0.85 6.46 -22.29
CA THR A 99 -1.72 7.46 -22.91
C THR A 99 -3.18 7.11 -22.64
N ASN A 100 -3.93 8.04 -22.05
CA ASN A 100 -5.35 7.85 -21.84
C ASN A 100 -6.12 8.15 -23.14
N SER A 101 -6.81 7.13 -23.66
CA SER A 101 -7.58 7.23 -24.91
C SER A 101 -8.74 8.24 -24.83
N ALA A 102 -9.22 8.58 -23.64
CA ALA A 102 -10.29 9.55 -23.44
C ALA A 102 -9.81 11.01 -23.43
N GLY A 103 -8.54 11.27 -23.14
CA GLY A 103 -7.97 12.62 -23.00
C GLY A 103 -7.19 13.14 -24.22
N GLY A 104 -7.11 12.37 -25.30
CA GLY A 104 -6.28 12.69 -26.47
C GLY A 104 -4.81 12.32 -26.29
N ASP A 105 -4.02 12.44 -27.34
CA ASP A 105 -2.63 11.93 -27.40
C ASP A 105 -1.64 12.58 -26.43
N PHE A 106 -2.03 13.64 -25.74
CA PHE A 106 -1.16 14.41 -24.83
C PHE A 106 -1.38 14.13 -23.35
N PHE A 107 -2.44 13.39 -22.99
CA PHE A 107 -2.75 13.14 -21.58
C PHE A 107 -2.33 11.73 -21.17
N GLN A 108 -1.35 11.67 -20.27
CA GLN A 108 -0.87 10.40 -19.72
C GLN A 108 -1.39 10.18 -18.31
N VAL A 109 -1.74 8.95 -17.99
CA VAL A 109 -2.13 8.50 -16.65
C VAL A 109 -1.20 7.40 -16.18
N ALA A 110 -1.05 7.28 -14.87
CA ALA A 110 -0.27 6.20 -14.29
C ALA A 110 -1.05 4.87 -14.36
N GLN A 111 -0.35 3.80 -14.69
CA GLN A 111 -0.87 2.43 -14.66
C GLN A 111 0.01 1.56 -13.78
N VAL A 112 -0.59 0.72 -12.95
CA VAL A 112 0.12 -0.15 -12.00
C VAL A 112 0.14 -1.58 -12.50
N ASP A 113 1.34 -2.17 -12.56
CA ASP A 113 1.53 -3.60 -12.75
C ASP A 113 1.19 -4.31 -11.43
N GLN A 114 0.03 -4.95 -11.41
CA GLN A 114 -0.51 -5.61 -10.23
C GLN A 114 0.34 -6.79 -9.75
N ASP A 115 1.07 -7.45 -10.65
CA ASP A 115 1.89 -8.62 -10.31
C ASP A 115 3.16 -8.20 -9.54
N LYS A 116 3.72 -7.04 -9.87
CA LYS A 116 4.90 -6.49 -9.20
C LYS A 116 4.58 -5.69 -7.93
N CYS A 117 3.37 -5.16 -7.83
CA CYS A 117 2.99 -4.32 -6.69
C CYS A 117 3.01 -5.11 -5.38
N VAL A 118 3.71 -4.61 -4.36
CA VAL A 118 3.83 -5.23 -3.02
C VAL A 118 2.94 -4.57 -1.97
N SER A 119 2.09 -3.61 -2.36
CA SER A 119 1.18 -2.93 -1.40
C SER A 119 1.86 -1.97 -0.40
N CYS A 120 3.01 -1.41 -0.73
CA CYS A 120 3.78 -0.55 0.18
C CYS A 120 3.19 0.87 0.39
N LYS A 121 2.23 1.28 -0.42
CA LYS A 121 1.48 2.57 -0.35
C LYS A 121 2.29 3.83 -0.60
N LEU A 122 3.58 3.77 -0.94
CA LEU A 122 4.38 4.96 -1.24
C LEU A 122 3.77 5.81 -2.35
N CYS A 123 3.31 5.18 -3.43
CA CYS A 123 2.67 5.88 -4.55
C CYS A 123 1.40 6.66 -4.13
N ALA A 124 0.63 6.14 -3.18
CA ALA A 124 -0.54 6.84 -2.65
C ALA A 124 -0.13 8.03 -1.76
N GLN A 125 0.94 7.89 -0.97
CA GLN A 125 1.43 8.97 -0.08
C GLN A 125 1.98 10.17 -0.85
N VAL A 126 2.58 9.95 -2.03
CA VAL A 126 3.14 11.04 -2.85
C VAL A 126 2.13 11.59 -3.86
N CYS A 127 0.94 11.01 -3.95
CA CYS A 127 -0.06 11.43 -4.91
C CYS A 127 -0.73 12.74 -4.46
N ILE A 128 -0.39 13.86 -5.09
CA ILE A 128 -0.96 15.19 -4.77
C ILE A 128 -2.43 15.33 -5.16
N LYS A 129 -2.99 14.36 -5.88
CA LYS A 129 -4.39 14.34 -6.34
C LYS A 129 -5.23 13.25 -5.67
N ASP A 130 -4.64 12.52 -4.71
CA ASP A 130 -5.30 11.37 -4.08
C ASP A 130 -5.89 10.37 -5.09
N ALA A 131 -5.27 10.32 -6.28
CA ALA A 131 -5.74 9.48 -7.38
C ALA A 131 -5.31 8.01 -7.27
N ILE A 132 -4.55 7.65 -6.24
CA ILE A 132 -4.07 6.27 -6.04
C ILE A 132 -4.59 5.72 -4.73
N VAL A 133 -5.31 4.62 -4.83
CA VAL A 133 -5.87 3.90 -3.68
C VAL A 133 -5.18 2.54 -3.55
N VAL A 134 -4.84 2.16 -2.32
CA VAL A 134 -4.33 0.83 -1.98
C VAL A 134 -5.23 0.29 -0.89
N ASP A 135 -6.15 -0.60 -1.26
CA ASP A 135 -7.09 -1.20 -0.31
C ASP A 135 -6.34 -1.97 0.76
N ARG A 136 -6.76 -1.81 2.00
CA ARG A 136 -6.19 -2.56 3.12
C ARG A 136 -6.70 -3.97 3.15
N PRO A 137 -5.85 -4.89 3.61
CA PRO A 137 -6.28 -6.24 3.94
C PRO A 137 -7.34 -6.22 5.04
N ILE A 138 -8.44 -6.88 4.80
CA ILE A 138 -9.62 -6.91 5.67
C ILE A 138 -9.37 -7.48 7.09
N PRO A 139 -8.40 -8.38 7.37
CA PRO A 139 -8.21 -8.84 8.74
C PRO A 139 -7.43 -7.90 9.66
N TYR A 140 -6.71 -6.92 9.10
CA TYR A 140 -5.90 -6.00 9.88
C TYR A 140 -6.62 -4.66 10.04
N GLN A 141 -7.35 -4.51 11.12
CA GLN A 141 -8.00 -3.25 11.48
C GLN A 141 -7.11 -2.50 12.48
N HIS A 142 -6.37 -1.53 12.00
CA HIS A 142 -5.73 -0.55 12.85
C HIS A 142 -6.68 0.64 13.00
N GLU A 143 -7.05 0.99 14.24
CA GLU A 143 -8.02 2.05 14.54
C GLU A 143 -7.64 3.44 14.00
N SER A 144 -6.34 3.69 13.80
CA SER A 144 -5.82 4.98 13.29
C SER A 144 -6.00 5.20 11.79
N TYR A 145 -6.45 4.20 11.07
CA TYR A 145 -6.67 4.30 9.64
C TYR A 145 -8.12 3.96 9.35
N GLY A 146 -8.92 4.94 9.03
CA GLY A 146 -10.32 4.74 8.66
C GLY A 146 -10.49 3.64 7.61
N SER A 147 -11.63 2.98 7.64
CA SER A 147 -12.01 1.98 6.63
C SER A 147 -11.99 2.62 5.25
N PHE A 148 -10.99 2.30 4.44
CA PHE A 148 -11.02 2.64 3.03
C PHE A 148 -12.06 1.76 2.36
N GLN A 149 -13.18 2.35 2.02
CA GLN A 149 -14.17 1.74 1.13
C GLN A 149 -13.57 1.64 -0.27
N LYS A 150 -14.00 0.64 -1.03
CA LYS A 150 -13.65 0.57 -2.45
C LYS A 150 -14.03 1.89 -3.11
N PRO A 151 -13.27 2.37 -4.12
CA PRO A 151 -13.57 3.64 -4.78
C PRO A 151 -15.04 3.80 -5.19
N GLU A 152 -15.66 2.73 -5.66
CA GLU A 152 -17.08 2.69 -6.04
C GLU A 152 -18.01 2.89 -4.84
N GLU A 153 -17.70 2.29 -3.69
CA GLU A 153 -18.49 2.45 -2.46
C GLU A 153 -18.32 3.85 -1.87
N HIS A 154 -17.11 4.42 -1.98
CA HIS A 154 -16.85 5.78 -1.55
C HIS A 154 -17.60 6.83 -2.38
N LEU A 155 -17.62 6.67 -3.71
CA LEU A 155 -18.38 7.54 -4.62
C LEU A 155 -19.89 7.46 -4.34
N VAL A 156 -20.42 6.26 -4.08
CA VAL A 156 -21.83 6.06 -3.71
C VAL A 156 -22.14 6.75 -2.38
N SER A 157 -21.26 6.65 -1.38
CA SER A 157 -21.47 7.28 -0.07
C SER A 157 -21.41 8.81 -0.14
N LEU A 158 -20.50 9.38 -0.93
CA LEU A 158 -20.44 10.82 -1.17
C LEU A 158 -21.68 11.35 -1.93
N ALA A 159 -22.16 10.59 -2.91
CA ALA A 159 -23.39 10.94 -3.63
C ALA A 159 -24.63 10.87 -2.72
N ALA A 160 -24.67 9.92 -1.78
CA ALA A 160 -25.73 9.82 -0.79
C ALA A 160 -25.73 11.00 0.20
N LEU A 161 -24.52 11.38 0.69
CA LEU A 161 -24.35 12.54 1.55
C LEU A 161 -24.71 13.86 0.86
N ALA A 162 -24.32 14.02 -0.40
CA ALA A 162 -24.71 15.18 -1.20
C ALA A 162 -26.22 15.31 -1.37
N LYS A 163 -26.93 14.20 -1.56
CA LYS A 163 -28.41 14.19 -1.65
C LYS A 163 -29.09 14.57 -0.32
N GLN A 164 -28.52 14.19 0.81
CA GLN A 164 -29.02 14.57 2.14
C GLN A 164 -28.81 16.05 2.43
N ALA A 165 -27.68 16.63 1.99
CA ALA A 165 -27.37 18.05 2.18
C ALA A 165 -28.26 18.99 1.35
N VAL A 166 -28.84 18.50 0.24
CA VAL A 166 -29.77 19.27 -0.61
C VAL A 166 -31.22 19.17 -0.11
N ALA A 167 -31.52 18.17 0.74
CA ALA A 167 -32.86 17.93 1.29
C ALA A 167 -33.10 18.57 2.69
N ALA A 168 -32.06 19.19 3.27
CA ALA A 168 -32.10 19.94 4.53
C ALA A 168 -32.01 21.45 4.29
#